data_90e828d9ba6e50ab3d387571c50e6d4a
#
_entry.id   90e828d9ba6e50ab3d387571c50e6d4a
#
_cell.length_a   1.000
_cell.length_b   1.000
_cell.length_c   1.000
_cell.angle_alpha   90.00
_cell.angle_beta   90.00
_cell.angle_gamma   90.00
#
_symmetry.space_group_name_H-M   'P 1'
#
loop_
_entity.id
_entity.type
_entity.pdbx_description
1 polymer ?
#
loop_
_entity_poly.entity_id
_entity_poly.type
_entity_poly.pdbx_seq_one_letter_code
_entity_poly.pdbx_strand_id
1 'polypeptide(L)'
;VFDKKIEIFFKDNIEVNKKFKTKNDLRDIAYNNELKKLSLNFNKNIFSTNIYLLKKKKEFHSRIVIDYSSKKKKRKTIIIDPGHGGKDSGAIGIFKNLEKNITLKVGLLLKKRFEERTNYKVILTRDKDFFLKLRSRTRIAKKNNADIFISLHADFNRNSRARGISLYTLSERASDKEAAALARRENKSDLIDGVDLSEETSEVTSILLDL
;
A
#
# COMPACT_ATOMS: atom_id res chain seq x y z
N VAL A 1 -23.26 7.94 4.20
CA VAL A 1 -24.31 8.13 3.20
C VAL A 1 -23.61 8.61 1.95
N PHE A 2 -23.67 7.82 0.86
CA PHE A 2 -23.08 8.20 -0.42
C PHE A 2 -24.12 9.02 -1.19
N ASP A 3 -23.74 10.22 -1.59
CA ASP A 3 -24.66 11.14 -2.22
C ASP A 3 -24.56 11.04 -3.76
N LYS A 4 -25.67 11.25 -4.43
CA LYS A 4 -25.74 11.42 -5.89
C LYS A 4 -25.60 12.88 -6.30
N LYS A 5 -25.15 13.73 -5.39
CA LYS A 5 -25.13 15.17 -5.55
C LYS A 5 -23.84 15.77 -5.01
N ILE A 6 -23.28 16.73 -5.73
CA ILE A 6 -22.21 17.63 -5.27
C ILE A 6 -22.77 19.04 -5.27
N GLU A 7 -22.63 19.76 -4.18
CA GLU A 7 -23.00 21.17 -4.07
C GLU A 7 -21.80 22.03 -3.76
N ILE A 8 -21.65 23.12 -4.51
CA ILE A 8 -20.56 24.08 -4.37
C ILE A 8 -21.19 25.45 -4.12
N PHE A 9 -20.79 26.06 -3.01
CA PHE A 9 -21.24 27.41 -2.63
C PHE A 9 -20.17 28.43 -2.99
N PHE A 10 -20.59 29.54 -3.57
CA PHE A 10 -19.74 30.66 -3.95
C PHE A 10 -19.98 31.86 -3.04
N LYS A 11 -18.96 32.66 -2.79
CA LYS A 11 -19.10 33.92 -2.06
C LYS A 11 -19.82 34.96 -2.90
N ASP A 12 -19.49 34.99 -4.19
CA ASP A 12 -20.01 35.96 -5.15
C ASP A 12 -20.83 35.25 -6.21
N ASN A 13 -21.64 36.02 -6.94
CA ASN A 13 -22.37 35.50 -8.08
C ASN A 13 -21.37 35.08 -9.16
N ILE A 14 -21.64 33.97 -9.79
CA ILE A 14 -20.89 33.48 -10.94
C ILE A 14 -21.80 33.54 -12.18
N GLU A 15 -21.23 33.91 -13.31
CA GLU A 15 -21.88 33.76 -14.57
C GLU A 15 -21.74 32.33 -15.07
N VAL A 16 -22.88 31.64 -15.21
CA VAL A 16 -22.89 30.26 -15.66
C VAL A 16 -23.34 30.20 -17.10
N ASN A 17 -22.40 29.90 -18.01
CA ASN A 17 -22.77 29.67 -19.41
C ASN A 17 -23.54 28.33 -19.52
N LYS A 18 -24.79 28.39 -19.93
CA LYS A 18 -25.75 27.25 -19.91
C LYS A 18 -25.48 26.14 -20.94
N LYS A 19 -24.38 26.16 -21.66
CA LYS A 19 -24.01 25.12 -22.62
C LYS A 19 -23.27 23.97 -21.95
N PHE A 20 -23.92 23.24 -21.06
CA PHE A 20 -23.33 22.03 -20.50
C PHE A 20 -23.66 20.84 -21.40
N LYS A 21 -22.61 20.13 -21.85
CA LYS A 21 -22.76 18.79 -22.42
C LYS A 21 -22.55 17.81 -21.29
N THR A 22 -23.61 17.22 -20.79
CA THR A 22 -23.51 16.14 -19.82
C THR A 22 -23.04 14.86 -20.54
N LYS A 23 -22.00 14.23 -20.00
CA LYS A 23 -21.53 12.92 -20.48
C LYS A 23 -21.44 11.97 -19.28
N ASN A 24 -21.68 10.69 -19.52
CA ASN A 24 -21.50 9.60 -18.57
C ASN A 24 -22.48 9.64 -17.37
N ASP A 25 -21.93 9.69 -16.15
CA ASP A 25 -22.68 9.55 -14.90
C ASP A 25 -23.36 10.86 -14.44
N LEU A 26 -23.04 12.00 -15.02
CA LEU A 26 -23.63 13.30 -14.67
C LEU A 26 -25.01 13.45 -15.34
N ARG A 27 -26.06 13.57 -14.52
CA ARG A 27 -27.45 13.72 -14.96
C ARG A 27 -27.79 15.15 -15.37
N ASP A 28 -27.54 16.09 -14.46
CA ASP A 28 -27.81 17.49 -14.69
C ASP A 28 -26.89 18.41 -13.85
N ILE A 29 -26.86 19.69 -14.26
CA ILE A 29 -26.15 20.76 -13.56
C ILE A 29 -27.12 21.90 -13.40
N ALA A 30 -27.32 22.40 -12.18
CA ALA A 30 -28.16 23.52 -11.86
C ALA A 30 -27.39 24.57 -11.04
N TYR A 31 -27.59 25.85 -11.38
CA TYR A 31 -27.08 26.94 -10.59
C TYR A 31 -28.23 27.77 -10.04
N ASN A 32 -28.22 28.01 -8.73
CA ASN A 32 -29.17 28.88 -8.04
C ASN A 32 -28.46 30.21 -7.70
N ASN A 33 -28.93 31.31 -8.29
CA ASN A 33 -28.34 32.63 -8.10
C ASN A 33 -28.54 33.18 -6.68
N GLU A 34 -29.71 32.95 -6.07
CA GLU A 34 -30.01 33.45 -4.72
C GLU A 34 -29.11 32.79 -3.68
N LEU A 35 -28.97 31.49 -3.78
CA LEU A 35 -28.12 30.71 -2.89
C LEU A 35 -26.62 30.67 -3.30
N LYS A 36 -26.29 31.27 -4.45
CA LYS A 36 -24.94 31.21 -5.05
C LYS A 36 -24.40 29.79 -5.10
N LYS A 37 -25.26 28.84 -5.48
CA LYS A 37 -25.02 27.42 -5.35
C LYS A 37 -25.04 26.70 -6.69
N LEU A 38 -23.97 25.99 -7.01
CA LEU A 38 -23.88 25.05 -8.12
C LEU A 38 -24.18 23.64 -7.61
N SER A 39 -25.16 22.99 -8.21
CA SER A 39 -25.55 21.60 -7.92
C SER A 39 -25.24 20.72 -9.11
N LEU A 40 -24.50 19.64 -8.88
CA LEU A 40 -24.23 18.59 -9.85
C LEU A 40 -24.95 17.31 -9.40
N ASN A 41 -25.89 16.84 -10.19
CA ASN A 41 -26.66 15.64 -9.89
C ASN A 41 -26.16 14.47 -10.76
N PHE A 42 -26.00 13.31 -10.16
CA PHE A 42 -25.44 12.12 -10.80
C PHE A 42 -26.46 10.98 -10.87
N ASN A 43 -26.32 10.14 -11.87
CA ASN A 43 -27.13 8.92 -12.00
C ASN A 43 -26.69 7.84 -11.00
N LYS A 44 -25.43 7.90 -10.54
CA LYS A 44 -24.81 6.94 -9.62
C LYS A 44 -24.31 7.62 -8.36
N ASN A 45 -24.13 6.85 -7.30
CA ASN A 45 -23.51 7.33 -6.07
C ASN A 45 -22.06 7.76 -6.31
N ILE A 46 -21.67 8.90 -5.74
CA ILE A 46 -20.31 9.40 -5.77
C ILE A 46 -19.58 8.96 -4.50
N PHE A 47 -18.45 8.29 -4.67
CA PHE A 47 -17.65 7.74 -3.58
C PHE A 47 -16.44 8.58 -3.23
N SER A 48 -15.96 9.39 -4.16
CA SER A 48 -14.87 10.34 -3.89
C SER A 48 -14.99 11.55 -4.79
N THR A 49 -14.59 12.70 -4.26
CA THR A 49 -14.58 13.98 -4.98
C THR A 49 -13.31 14.73 -4.64
N ASN A 50 -12.68 15.33 -5.63
CA ASN A 50 -11.59 16.28 -5.48
C ASN A 50 -11.94 17.54 -6.26
N ILE A 51 -11.92 18.70 -5.59
CA ILE A 51 -12.31 19.97 -6.18
C ILE A 51 -11.14 20.93 -6.04
N TYR A 52 -10.70 21.52 -7.15
CA TYR A 52 -9.61 22.48 -7.16
C TYR A 52 -9.82 23.57 -8.20
N LEU A 53 -9.24 24.73 -7.92
CA LEU A 53 -9.30 25.90 -8.78
C LEU A 53 -8.00 26.03 -9.60
N LEU A 54 -8.12 25.99 -10.91
CA LEU A 54 -7.06 26.40 -11.82
C LEU A 54 -7.17 27.90 -12.07
N LYS A 55 -6.19 28.65 -11.56
CA LYS A 55 -6.13 30.11 -11.75
C LYS A 55 -5.91 30.47 -13.21
N LYS A 56 -6.35 31.69 -13.60
CA LYS A 56 -6.16 32.27 -14.92
C LYS A 56 -4.67 32.21 -15.32
N LYS A 57 -4.38 31.69 -16.52
CA LYS A 57 -3.12 31.86 -17.25
C LYS A 57 -3.40 32.63 -18.54
N LYS A 58 -2.36 33.18 -19.17
CA LYS A 58 -2.45 34.17 -20.29
C LYS A 58 -3.60 33.95 -21.29
N GLU A 59 -3.94 32.70 -21.63
CA GLU A 59 -4.96 32.36 -22.65
C GLU A 59 -6.21 31.66 -22.07
N PHE A 60 -6.26 31.33 -20.76
CA PHE A 60 -7.34 30.57 -20.17
C PHE A 60 -7.94 31.28 -18.96
N HIS A 61 -9.24 31.33 -18.89
CA HIS A 61 -9.98 31.78 -17.70
C HIS A 61 -9.74 30.85 -16.50
N SER A 62 -10.01 31.33 -15.29
CA SER A 62 -10.05 30.48 -14.10
C SER A 62 -11.08 29.38 -14.26
N ARG A 63 -10.76 28.19 -13.81
CA ARG A 63 -11.62 27.00 -13.94
C ARG A 63 -11.72 26.26 -12.64
N ILE A 64 -12.91 25.83 -12.26
CA ILE A 64 -13.10 24.84 -11.22
C ILE A 64 -13.03 23.47 -11.89
N VAL A 65 -12.19 22.61 -11.38
CA VAL A 65 -12.07 21.23 -11.81
C VAL A 65 -12.62 20.35 -10.69
N ILE A 66 -13.51 19.45 -11.07
CA ILE A 66 -14.18 18.52 -10.16
C ILE A 66 -13.90 17.11 -10.66
N ASP A 67 -12.94 16.45 -10.02
CA ASP A 67 -12.70 15.03 -10.24
C ASP A 67 -13.63 14.24 -9.33
N TYR A 68 -14.36 13.29 -9.86
CA TYR A 68 -15.21 12.42 -9.07
C TYR A 68 -15.08 10.96 -9.47
N SER A 69 -15.45 10.06 -8.58
CA SER A 69 -15.52 8.63 -8.86
C SER A 69 -16.84 8.06 -8.41
N SER A 70 -17.58 7.47 -9.37
CA SER A 70 -18.78 6.66 -9.11
C SER A 70 -18.44 5.19 -8.77
N LYS A 71 -17.15 4.83 -8.73
CA LYS A 71 -16.69 3.52 -8.30
C LYS A 71 -16.12 3.61 -6.88
N LYS A 72 -16.60 2.75 -5.99
CA LYS A 72 -16.01 2.60 -4.66
C LYS A 72 -14.55 2.12 -4.84
N LYS A 73 -13.58 2.90 -4.36
CA LYS A 73 -12.19 2.44 -4.35
C LYS A 73 -12.13 1.15 -3.53
N LYS A 74 -11.67 0.08 -4.15
CA LYS A 74 -11.38 -1.16 -3.44
C LYS A 74 -10.37 -0.85 -2.33
N ARG A 75 -10.66 -1.30 -1.12
CA ARG A 75 -9.72 -1.17 0.01
C ARG A 75 -8.46 -1.94 -0.33
N LYS A 76 -7.32 -1.26 -0.36
CA LYS A 76 -6.02 -1.88 -0.60
C LYS A 76 -5.67 -2.85 0.51
N THR A 77 -5.08 -3.99 0.15
CA THR A 77 -4.63 -5.01 1.08
C THR A 77 -3.11 -4.99 1.17
N ILE A 78 -2.59 -4.81 2.38
CA ILE A 78 -1.17 -4.87 2.69
C ILE A 78 -0.92 -6.14 3.50
N ILE A 79 0.03 -6.95 3.07
CA ILE A 79 0.58 -8.04 3.88
C ILE A 79 1.88 -7.53 4.50
N ILE A 80 2.00 -7.66 5.80
CA ILE A 80 3.25 -7.45 6.53
C ILE A 80 3.75 -8.82 6.95
N ASP A 81 4.98 -9.11 6.60
CA ASP A 81 5.63 -10.38 6.86
C ASP A 81 6.76 -10.20 7.88
N PRO A 82 6.52 -10.43 9.18
CA PRO A 82 7.60 -10.46 10.15
C PRO A 82 8.50 -11.68 9.88
N GLY A 83 9.72 -11.45 9.39
CA GLY A 83 10.67 -12.51 9.06
C GLY A 83 10.94 -13.45 10.23
N HIS A 84 11.38 -14.68 9.92
CA HIS A 84 11.72 -15.72 10.90
C HIS A 84 10.52 -16.16 11.78
N GLY A 85 10.79 -16.83 12.91
CA GLY A 85 9.77 -17.26 13.88
C GLY A 85 9.92 -18.71 14.33
N GLY A 86 9.45 -19.01 15.53
CA GLY A 86 9.53 -20.37 16.14
C GLY A 86 10.97 -20.87 16.24
N LYS A 87 11.28 -21.97 15.57
CA LYS A 87 12.63 -22.59 15.53
C LYS A 87 13.68 -21.75 14.77
N ASP A 88 13.25 -20.87 13.90
CA ASP A 88 14.12 -19.95 13.18
C ASP A 88 14.25 -18.64 13.96
N SER A 89 15.39 -18.42 14.57
CA SER A 89 15.67 -17.22 15.37
C SER A 89 15.98 -15.98 14.53
N GLY A 90 16.39 -16.17 13.27
CA GLY A 90 17.05 -15.14 12.49
C GLY A 90 18.42 -14.78 13.08
N ALA A 91 18.90 -13.60 12.79
CA ALA A 91 20.13 -13.07 13.35
C ALA A 91 20.05 -12.93 14.88
N ILE A 92 21.18 -13.14 15.55
CA ILE A 92 21.32 -12.99 17.01
C ILE A 92 22.19 -11.78 17.29
N GLY A 93 21.61 -10.75 17.87
CA GLY A 93 22.30 -9.52 18.25
C GLY A 93 23.25 -9.69 19.43
N ILE A 94 24.08 -8.67 19.69
CA ILE A 94 25.11 -8.66 20.74
C ILE A 94 24.52 -8.96 22.13
N PHE A 95 23.33 -8.47 22.42
CA PHE A 95 22.64 -8.70 23.69
C PHE A 95 21.73 -9.94 23.65
N LYS A 96 22.01 -10.89 22.76
CA LYS A 96 21.19 -12.11 22.56
C LYS A 96 19.74 -11.82 22.13
N ASN A 97 19.49 -10.64 21.61
CA ASN A 97 18.18 -10.33 21.00
C ASN A 97 18.03 -11.14 19.71
N LEU A 98 16.92 -11.81 19.58
CA LEU A 98 16.58 -12.61 18.40
C LEU A 98 15.85 -11.75 17.38
N GLU A 99 16.24 -11.83 16.13
CA GLU A 99 15.61 -11.09 15.03
C GLU A 99 14.12 -11.35 14.95
N LYS A 100 13.68 -12.61 15.09
CA LYS A 100 12.27 -13.00 15.07
C LYS A 100 11.39 -12.20 16.03
N ASN A 101 11.93 -11.82 17.21
CA ASN A 101 11.20 -11.06 18.21
C ASN A 101 11.08 -9.58 17.81
N ILE A 102 12.14 -9.06 17.22
CA ILE A 102 12.18 -7.66 16.74
C ILE A 102 11.23 -7.50 15.58
N THR A 103 11.30 -8.37 14.57
CA THR A 103 10.45 -8.30 13.38
C THR A 103 8.97 -8.46 13.73
N LEU A 104 8.64 -9.36 14.67
CA LEU A 104 7.27 -9.51 15.16
C LEU A 104 6.76 -8.24 15.84
N LYS A 105 7.55 -7.67 16.76
CA LYS A 105 7.18 -6.44 17.46
C LYS A 105 6.99 -5.28 16.50
N VAL A 106 7.90 -5.11 15.55
CA VAL A 106 7.81 -4.05 14.51
C VAL A 106 6.60 -4.29 13.62
N GLY A 107 6.35 -5.52 13.19
CA GLY A 107 5.19 -5.89 12.36
C GLY A 107 3.85 -5.56 13.02
N LEU A 108 3.71 -5.88 14.32
CA LEU A 108 2.51 -5.54 15.09
C LEU A 108 2.30 -4.02 15.22
N LEU A 109 3.38 -3.28 15.50
CA LEU A 109 3.33 -1.82 15.58
C LEU A 109 2.99 -1.19 14.22
N LEU A 110 3.60 -1.68 13.15
CA LEU A 110 3.37 -1.19 11.80
C LEU A 110 1.92 -1.44 11.36
N LYS A 111 1.38 -2.64 11.62
CA LYS A 111 -0.03 -2.95 11.40
C LYS A 111 -0.92 -1.93 12.10
N LYS A 112 -0.72 -1.72 13.40
CA LYS A 112 -1.49 -0.75 14.19
C LYS A 112 -1.45 0.64 13.57
N ARG A 113 -0.26 1.12 13.15
CA ARG A 113 -0.10 2.44 12.54
C ARG A 113 -0.81 2.58 11.20
N PHE A 114 -0.80 1.54 10.38
CA PHE A 114 -1.56 1.56 9.13
C PHE A 114 -3.06 1.60 9.38
N GLU A 115 -3.57 0.80 10.32
CA GLU A 115 -5.00 0.75 10.66
C GLU A 115 -5.51 2.06 11.25
N GLU A 116 -4.69 2.77 12.05
CA GLU A 116 -5.02 4.07 12.62
C GLU A 116 -5.01 5.21 11.59
N ARG A 117 -4.14 5.16 10.59
CA ARG A 117 -3.88 6.29 9.70
C ARG A 117 -4.42 6.12 8.29
N THR A 118 -4.85 4.93 7.93
CA THR A 118 -5.26 4.62 6.56
C THR A 118 -6.51 3.76 6.53
N ASN A 119 -7.11 3.67 5.35
CA ASN A 119 -8.22 2.76 5.09
C ASN A 119 -7.74 1.41 4.52
N TYR A 120 -6.50 1.02 4.73
CA TYR A 120 -5.97 -0.23 4.19
C TYR A 120 -6.41 -1.44 5.04
N LYS A 121 -6.59 -2.58 4.39
CA LYS A 121 -6.70 -3.87 5.08
C LYS A 121 -5.29 -4.38 5.33
N VAL A 122 -4.90 -4.57 6.59
CA VAL A 122 -3.54 -5.01 6.94
C VAL A 122 -3.60 -6.39 7.56
N ILE A 123 -2.82 -7.32 7.03
CA ILE A 123 -2.74 -8.70 7.49
C ILE A 123 -1.27 -9.00 7.77
N LEU A 124 -1.00 -9.65 8.89
CA LEU A 124 0.31 -10.20 9.21
C LEU A 124 0.39 -11.64 8.71
N THR A 125 1.55 -12.07 8.24
CA THR A 125 1.80 -13.49 7.93
C THR A 125 1.86 -14.32 9.22
N ARG A 126 2.41 -13.75 10.30
CA ARG A 126 2.36 -14.28 11.66
C ARG A 126 2.16 -13.15 12.68
N ASP A 127 1.38 -13.41 13.70
CA ASP A 127 1.07 -12.49 14.81
C ASP A 127 1.60 -13.02 16.17
N LYS A 128 2.27 -14.19 16.15
CA LYS A 128 2.88 -14.85 17.29
C LYS A 128 4.24 -15.44 16.90
N ASP A 129 4.95 -15.99 17.88
CA ASP A 129 6.21 -16.67 17.65
C ASP A 129 5.99 -18.13 17.20
N PHE A 130 5.83 -18.32 15.90
CA PHE A 130 5.83 -19.62 15.25
C PHE A 130 6.58 -19.58 13.92
N PHE A 131 7.11 -20.73 13.51
CA PHE A 131 7.78 -20.87 12.23
C PHE A 131 6.80 -20.88 11.08
N LEU A 132 7.14 -20.19 10.00
CA LEU A 132 6.35 -20.16 8.77
C LEU A 132 7.27 -20.25 7.57
N LYS A 133 7.09 -21.31 6.75
CA LYS A 133 7.86 -21.49 5.50
C LYS A 133 7.65 -20.32 4.53
N LEU A 134 8.65 -19.96 3.76
CA LEU A 134 8.59 -18.85 2.77
C LEU A 134 7.41 -19.01 1.81
N ARG A 135 7.21 -20.23 1.26
CA ARG A 135 6.06 -20.53 0.40
C ARG A 135 4.70 -20.27 1.07
N SER A 136 4.60 -20.49 2.37
CA SER A 136 3.36 -20.20 3.10
C SER A 136 3.11 -18.70 3.26
N ARG A 137 4.18 -17.90 3.41
CA ARG A 137 4.11 -16.44 3.48
C ARG A 137 3.56 -15.85 2.17
N THR A 138 4.12 -16.27 1.04
CA THR A 138 3.65 -15.85 -0.30
C THR A 138 2.23 -16.35 -0.60
N ARG A 139 1.88 -17.57 -0.16
CA ARG A 139 0.52 -18.10 -0.29
C ARG A 139 -0.51 -17.25 0.47
N ILE A 140 -0.17 -16.74 1.65
CA ILE A 140 -1.04 -15.82 2.41
C ILE A 140 -1.28 -14.55 1.58
N ALA A 141 -0.25 -13.99 0.96
CA ALA A 141 -0.39 -12.82 0.10
C ALA A 141 -1.30 -13.09 -1.10
N LYS A 142 -1.05 -14.16 -1.84
CA LYS A 142 -1.87 -14.58 -3.00
C LYS A 142 -3.33 -14.82 -2.58
N LYS A 143 -3.59 -15.56 -1.49
CA LYS A 143 -4.94 -15.85 -0.99
C LYS A 143 -5.74 -14.60 -0.63
N ASN A 144 -5.08 -13.57 -0.14
CA ASN A 144 -5.71 -12.31 0.25
C ASN A 144 -5.73 -11.26 -0.87
N ASN A 145 -5.29 -11.59 -2.09
CA ASN A 145 -5.15 -10.64 -3.20
C ASN A 145 -4.42 -9.37 -2.74
N ALA A 146 -3.24 -9.53 -2.16
CA ALA A 146 -2.44 -8.44 -1.63
C ALA A 146 -2.06 -7.46 -2.74
N ASP A 147 -2.23 -6.17 -2.48
CA ASP A 147 -1.72 -5.11 -3.35
C ASP A 147 -0.25 -4.81 -3.04
N ILE A 148 0.19 -5.04 -1.80
CA ILE A 148 1.57 -4.82 -1.34
C ILE A 148 1.94 -5.94 -0.35
N PHE A 149 3.16 -6.44 -0.48
CA PHE A 149 3.80 -7.36 0.46
C PHE A 149 5.04 -6.67 1.03
N ILE A 150 5.15 -6.59 2.35
CA ILE A 150 6.27 -5.96 3.06
C ILE A 150 6.89 -7.00 3.99
N SER A 151 8.08 -7.47 3.66
CA SER A 151 8.86 -8.33 4.56
C SER A 151 9.73 -7.49 5.47
N LEU A 152 9.81 -7.88 6.74
CA LEU A 152 10.55 -7.18 7.78
C LEU A 152 11.69 -8.06 8.28
N HIS A 153 12.89 -7.54 8.19
CA HIS A 153 14.11 -8.17 8.69
C HIS A 153 14.92 -7.20 9.57
N ALA A 154 15.79 -7.71 10.39
CA ALA A 154 16.64 -6.93 11.29
C ALA A 154 18.04 -7.53 11.30
N ASP A 155 18.82 -7.16 10.31
CA ASP A 155 20.17 -7.67 10.09
C ASP A 155 21.14 -7.33 11.21
N PHE A 156 21.99 -8.29 11.52
CA PHE A 156 23.14 -8.05 12.37
C PHE A 156 24.35 -7.63 11.52
N ASN A 157 25.00 -6.53 11.89
CA ASN A 157 26.27 -6.12 11.31
C ASN A 157 27.35 -6.03 12.41
N ARG A 158 28.54 -6.59 12.14
CA ARG A 158 29.68 -6.53 13.06
C ARG A 158 30.23 -5.12 13.27
N ASN A 159 30.03 -4.25 12.29
CA ASN A 159 30.37 -2.84 12.40
C ASN A 159 29.32 -2.12 13.24
N SER A 160 29.66 -1.73 14.46
CA SER A 160 28.79 -1.03 15.40
C SER A 160 28.33 0.36 14.91
N ARG A 161 28.98 0.91 13.87
CA ARG A 161 28.58 2.17 13.23
C ARG A 161 27.51 1.98 12.16
N ALA A 162 27.30 0.75 11.69
CA ALA A 162 26.25 0.46 10.73
C ALA A 162 24.90 0.63 11.42
N ARG A 163 24.10 1.58 10.92
CA ARG A 163 22.75 1.86 11.41
C ARG A 163 21.92 2.49 10.31
N GLY A 164 20.62 2.36 10.38
CA GLY A 164 19.69 2.91 9.41
C GLY A 164 18.68 1.88 8.96
N ILE A 165 17.96 2.20 7.90
CA ILE A 165 16.97 1.32 7.26
C ILE A 165 17.41 1.14 5.82
N SER A 166 17.46 -0.09 5.36
CA SER A 166 17.59 -0.44 3.95
C SER A 166 16.23 -0.86 3.40
N LEU A 167 15.91 -0.44 2.21
CA LEU A 167 14.70 -0.82 1.50
C LEU A 167 15.10 -1.51 0.20
N TYR A 168 14.63 -2.73 0.03
CA TYR A 168 14.83 -3.51 -1.18
C TYR A 168 13.49 -3.68 -1.89
N THR A 169 13.49 -3.61 -3.19
CA THR A 169 12.31 -3.90 -4.03
C THR A 169 12.61 -5.12 -4.88
N LEU A 170 11.58 -5.92 -5.12
CA LEU A 170 11.72 -7.09 -5.98
C LEU A 170 12.13 -6.66 -7.38
N SER A 171 13.15 -7.32 -7.95
CA SER A 171 13.62 -7.15 -9.32
C SER A 171 14.03 -8.50 -9.90
N GLU A 172 14.13 -8.62 -11.23
CA GLU A 172 14.56 -9.87 -11.89
C GLU A 172 16.03 -10.20 -11.64
N ARG A 173 16.83 -9.23 -11.19
CA ARG A 173 18.25 -9.40 -10.85
C ARG A 173 18.59 -8.56 -9.62
N ALA A 174 19.36 -9.12 -8.72
CA ALA A 174 19.88 -8.37 -7.57
C ALA A 174 20.63 -7.12 -8.04
N SER A 175 20.34 -5.97 -7.42
CA SER A 175 20.92 -4.68 -7.80
C SER A 175 22.42 -4.63 -7.55
N ASP A 176 22.91 -5.38 -6.54
CA ASP A 176 24.31 -5.43 -6.14
C ASP A 176 24.63 -6.71 -5.36
N LYS A 177 25.92 -6.86 -4.98
CA LYS A 177 26.40 -8.03 -4.24
C LYS A 177 25.83 -8.13 -2.82
N GLU A 178 25.48 -7.01 -2.20
CA GLU A 178 24.93 -6.98 -0.85
C GLU A 178 23.50 -7.47 -0.85
N ALA A 179 22.67 -7.01 -1.79
CA ALA A 179 21.31 -7.51 -1.97
C ALA A 179 21.30 -9.02 -2.26
N ALA A 180 22.20 -9.52 -3.11
CA ALA A 180 22.32 -10.94 -3.38
C ALA A 180 22.77 -11.75 -2.16
N ALA A 181 23.68 -11.21 -1.33
CA ALA A 181 24.13 -11.86 -0.10
C ALA A 181 23.02 -11.90 0.95
N LEU A 182 22.26 -10.83 1.08
CA LEU A 182 21.08 -10.75 1.94
C LEU A 182 20.05 -11.81 1.55
N ALA A 183 19.65 -11.84 0.26
CA ALA A 183 18.71 -12.82 -0.26
C ALA A 183 19.11 -14.25 0.05
N ARG A 184 20.38 -14.60 -0.17
CA ARG A 184 20.92 -15.94 0.15
C ARG A 184 20.84 -16.27 1.64
N ARG A 185 21.03 -15.28 2.51
CA ARG A 185 20.97 -15.47 3.96
C ARG A 185 19.55 -15.71 4.42
N GLU A 186 18.62 -14.88 3.98
CA GLU A 186 17.21 -14.98 4.37
C GLU A 186 16.55 -16.25 3.85
N ASN A 187 16.95 -16.70 2.63
CA ASN A 187 16.42 -17.92 2.04
C ASN A 187 16.90 -19.21 2.72
N LYS A 188 17.99 -19.14 3.52
CA LYS A 188 18.44 -20.30 4.30
C LYS A 188 17.42 -20.80 5.35
N SER A 189 16.45 -20.00 5.70
CA SER A 189 15.42 -20.39 6.66
C SER A 189 14.63 -21.63 6.22
N ASP A 190 14.38 -21.80 4.91
CA ASP A 190 13.69 -22.98 4.39
C ASP A 190 14.58 -24.23 4.35
N LEU A 191 15.90 -24.07 4.24
CA LEU A 191 16.85 -25.18 4.34
C LEU A 191 16.86 -25.83 5.74
N ILE A 192 16.50 -25.11 6.78
CA ILE A 192 16.37 -25.63 8.15
C ILE A 192 15.27 -26.70 8.24
N ASP A 193 14.34 -26.72 7.31
CA ASP A 193 13.20 -27.63 7.26
C ASP A 193 13.37 -28.77 6.22
N GLY A 194 14.52 -28.85 5.56
CA GLY A 194 14.83 -29.94 4.60
C GLY A 194 14.06 -29.80 3.27
N VAL A 195 13.65 -28.61 2.90
CA VAL A 195 12.96 -28.37 1.62
C VAL A 195 14.01 -28.30 0.49
N ASP A 196 13.87 -29.18 -0.48
CA ASP A 196 14.63 -29.13 -1.73
C ASP A 196 14.04 -28.01 -2.61
N LEU A 197 14.85 -27.01 -2.91
CA LEU A 197 14.44 -25.87 -3.76
C LEU A 197 14.37 -26.25 -5.25
N SER A 198 14.77 -27.46 -5.63
CA SER A 198 14.77 -27.91 -7.03
C SER A 198 13.36 -28.11 -7.62
N GLU A 199 12.32 -28.19 -6.81
CA GLU A 199 10.92 -28.34 -7.25
C GLU A 199 10.12 -27.02 -7.21
N GLU A 200 10.77 -25.89 -6.90
CA GLU A 200 10.06 -24.62 -6.76
C GLU A 200 9.73 -23.98 -8.13
N THR A 201 8.52 -23.42 -8.23
CA THR A 201 8.12 -22.66 -9.40
C THR A 201 8.98 -21.41 -9.59
N SER A 202 9.19 -20.96 -10.82
CA SER A 202 9.99 -19.76 -11.15
C SER A 202 9.61 -18.52 -10.34
N GLU A 203 8.34 -18.38 -9.96
CA GLU A 203 7.84 -17.27 -9.13
C GLU A 203 8.35 -17.31 -7.69
N VAL A 204 8.44 -18.51 -7.08
CA VAL A 204 8.96 -18.67 -5.70
C VAL A 204 10.47 -18.50 -5.73
N THR A 205 11.14 -19.05 -6.73
CA THR A 205 12.58 -18.88 -6.93
C THR A 205 12.94 -17.41 -7.17
N SER A 206 12.14 -16.63 -7.91
CA SER A 206 12.31 -15.18 -8.08
C SER A 206 12.20 -14.43 -6.74
N ILE A 207 11.18 -14.73 -5.92
CA ILE A 207 11.02 -14.11 -4.59
C ILE A 207 12.22 -14.45 -3.68
N LEU A 208 12.76 -15.66 -3.82
CA LEU A 208 13.90 -16.14 -3.04
C LEU A 208 15.24 -15.59 -3.53
N LEU A 209 15.35 -15.16 -4.78
CA LEU A 209 16.57 -14.61 -5.37
C LEU A 209 16.70 -13.10 -5.26
N ASP A 210 15.60 -12.38 -5.00
CA ASP A 210 15.51 -10.91 -5.11
C ASP A 210 15.19 -10.17 -3.80
N LEU A 211 15.27 -10.85 -2.66
CA LEU A 211 15.23 -10.20 -1.35
C LEU A 211 16.60 -9.67 -0.92
#